data_dd17fccebdd38cc2fd0a5d93724bcd02
#
_entry.id   dd17fccebdd38cc2fd0a5d93724bcd02
#
_cell.length_a   1.000
_cell.length_b   1.000
_cell.length_c   1.000
_cell.angle_alpha   90.00
_cell.angle_beta   90.00
_cell.angle_gamma   90.00
#
_symmetry.space_group_name_H-M   'P 1'
#
loop_
_entity.id
_entity.type
_entity.pdbx_description
1 polymer ?
#
loop_
_entity_poly.entity_id
_entity_poly.type
_entity_poly.pdbx_seq_one_letter_code
_entity_poly.pdbx_strand_id
1 'polypeptide(L)'
;MSDWTKKELLILAFDHRASFIEKMFGIKGRRPTAEEKKQIADYKKMIFEGFKKALKKGVPREIAGLLVDEEFGADVLREAKKSGLTFATPMEKSGQDEFDFEYGEDYPMHIDEFDPTLVKVLVRYNPEGDMMMNKRQLERLRSLSDYLQSIRKPFLFELLVPATEKQLSKAGGSKETYDREVRPKLMVEAMRQIQDDGVEPNVWKVEGVEEPADATAVVKQAWRDGRKAGVVTLGRGESKEQVQTWLKVGAKIPGIIGFAVGRTIFWEPLAEYRAGKIDKDAAIDKVAQNYLGFSDLWLNEKKSR
;
A
#
# COMPACT_ATOMS: atom_id res chain seq x y z
N MET A 1 4.45 8.13 20.96
CA MET A 1 3.93 7.62 19.66
C MET A 1 2.56 6.98 19.87
N SER A 2 1.63 7.12 18.92
CA SER A 2 0.33 6.46 19.01
C SER A 2 0.48 4.94 18.88
N ASP A 3 -0.31 4.18 19.67
CA ASP A 3 -0.32 2.71 19.60
C ASP A 3 -1.14 2.26 18.38
N TRP A 4 -0.47 1.85 17.31
CA TRP A 4 -1.08 1.38 16.08
C TRP A 4 -1.54 -0.08 16.15
N THR A 5 -1.13 -0.83 17.16
CA THR A 5 -1.54 -2.23 17.33
C THR A 5 -3.04 -2.39 17.61
N LYS A 6 -3.70 -1.33 18.09
CA LYS A 6 -5.12 -1.30 18.48
C LYS A 6 -6.03 -0.62 17.44
N LYS A 7 -5.46 -0.06 16.38
CA LYS A 7 -6.23 0.60 15.32
C LYS A 7 -6.62 -0.43 14.26
N GLU A 8 -7.74 -0.18 13.58
CA GLU A 8 -8.07 -0.86 12.33
C GLU A 8 -7.84 0.10 11.17
N LEU A 9 -7.42 -0.44 10.03
CA LEU A 9 -7.09 0.38 8.87
C LEU A 9 -7.36 -0.37 7.56
N LEU A 10 -8.47 -0.03 6.91
CA LEU A 10 -8.89 -0.61 5.63
C LEU A 10 -8.63 0.41 4.52
N ILE A 11 -7.49 0.31 3.84
CA ILE A 11 -7.06 1.29 2.85
C ILE A 11 -7.47 0.87 1.44
N LEU A 12 -8.20 1.74 0.73
CA LEU A 12 -8.29 1.72 -0.72
C LEU A 12 -7.07 2.44 -1.31
N ALA A 13 -6.15 1.67 -1.92
CA ALA A 13 -4.86 2.16 -2.39
C ALA A 13 -4.87 2.41 -3.91
N PHE A 14 -4.76 3.66 -4.34
CA PHE A 14 -4.70 4.07 -5.75
C PHE A 14 -3.63 5.13 -6.04
N ASP A 15 -2.52 5.03 -5.31
CA ASP A 15 -1.30 5.82 -5.47
C ASP A 15 -0.42 5.41 -6.66
N HIS A 16 -0.83 4.41 -7.43
CA HIS A 16 -0.12 3.93 -8.61
C HIS A 16 -0.02 5.05 -9.66
N ARG A 17 1.19 5.33 -10.13
CA ARG A 17 1.48 6.33 -11.17
C ARG A 17 1.98 5.64 -12.43
N ALA A 18 3.26 5.28 -12.53
CA ALA A 18 3.83 4.70 -13.73
C ALA A 18 3.06 3.48 -14.27
N SER A 19 2.76 2.49 -13.43
CA SER A 19 2.03 1.30 -13.85
C SER A 19 0.55 1.58 -14.22
N PHE A 20 -0.07 2.59 -13.61
CA PHE A 20 -1.42 3.01 -13.95
C PHE A 20 -1.47 3.73 -15.30
N ILE A 21 -0.54 4.66 -15.51
CA ILE A 21 -0.36 5.41 -16.77
C ILE A 21 -0.10 4.45 -17.93
N GLU A 22 0.86 3.54 -17.75
CA GLU A 22 1.26 2.61 -18.80
C GLU A 22 0.15 1.60 -19.13
N LYS A 23 -0.38 0.91 -18.11
CA LYS A 23 -1.28 -0.23 -18.33
C LYS A 23 -2.73 0.20 -18.59
N MET A 24 -3.21 1.29 -17.97
CA MET A 24 -4.56 1.77 -18.16
C MET A 24 -4.68 2.71 -19.37
N PHE A 25 -3.68 3.55 -19.64
CA PHE A 25 -3.76 4.57 -20.69
C PHE A 25 -2.85 4.28 -21.89
N GLY A 26 -1.95 3.29 -21.80
CA GLY A 26 -1.02 2.93 -22.88
C GLY A 26 0.10 3.94 -23.09
N ILE A 27 0.33 4.86 -22.13
CA ILE A 27 1.35 5.90 -22.25
C ILE A 27 2.67 5.32 -21.73
N LYS A 28 3.65 5.14 -22.65
CA LYS A 28 4.96 4.55 -22.37
C LYS A 28 6.09 5.50 -22.77
N GLY A 29 7.17 5.52 -21.98
CA GLY A 29 8.42 6.21 -22.31
C GLY A 29 8.33 7.73 -22.41
N ARG A 30 7.23 8.34 -22.02
CA ARG A 30 7.01 9.80 -21.99
C ARG A 30 6.12 10.22 -20.83
N ARG A 31 6.16 11.50 -20.51
CA ARG A 31 5.20 12.09 -19.56
C ARG A 31 3.82 12.26 -20.23
N PRO A 32 2.72 12.12 -19.48
CA PRO A 32 1.38 12.46 -19.98
C PRO A 32 1.27 13.94 -20.37
N THR A 33 0.51 14.21 -21.43
CA THR A 33 0.11 15.59 -21.81
C THR A 33 -0.82 16.17 -20.75
N ALA A 34 -1.13 17.46 -20.83
CA ALA A 34 -2.07 18.11 -19.90
C ALA A 34 -3.47 17.47 -19.96
N GLU A 35 -3.94 17.13 -21.17
CA GLU A 35 -5.23 16.45 -21.39
C GLU A 35 -5.24 15.04 -20.76
N GLU A 36 -4.15 14.28 -21.01
CA GLU A 36 -3.99 12.93 -20.42
C GLU A 36 -3.90 12.98 -18.90
N LYS A 37 -3.21 13.98 -18.32
CA LYS A 37 -3.17 14.19 -16.87
C LYS A 37 -4.56 14.42 -16.29
N LYS A 38 -5.37 15.26 -16.95
CA LYS A 38 -6.76 15.49 -16.55
C LYS A 38 -7.56 14.19 -16.59
N GLN A 39 -7.45 13.42 -17.67
CA GLN A 39 -8.12 12.14 -17.78
C GLN A 39 -7.70 11.16 -16.68
N ILE A 40 -6.40 11.06 -16.36
CA ILE A 40 -5.90 10.21 -15.27
C ILE A 40 -6.49 10.65 -13.94
N ALA A 41 -6.51 11.96 -13.66
CA ALA A 41 -7.10 12.53 -12.45
C ALA A 41 -8.61 12.23 -12.34
N ASP A 42 -9.36 12.32 -13.46
CA ASP A 42 -10.78 11.96 -13.50
C ASP A 42 -11.01 10.49 -13.13
N TYR A 43 -10.14 9.57 -13.58
CA TYR A 43 -10.22 8.16 -13.19
C TYR A 43 -9.94 7.96 -11.70
N LYS A 44 -8.95 8.66 -11.13
CA LYS A 44 -8.71 8.62 -9.68
C LYS A 44 -9.89 9.19 -8.89
N LYS A 45 -10.52 10.24 -9.41
CA LYS A 45 -11.75 10.77 -8.83
C LYS A 45 -12.89 9.74 -8.84
N MET A 46 -13.03 8.94 -9.91
CA MET A 46 -14.02 7.84 -9.95
C MET A 46 -13.78 6.81 -8.85
N ILE A 47 -12.51 6.44 -8.58
CA ILE A 47 -12.17 5.53 -7.49
C ILE A 47 -12.57 6.13 -6.15
N PHE A 48 -12.29 7.41 -5.95
CA PHE A 48 -12.66 8.12 -4.73
C PHE A 48 -14.19 8.23 -4.54
N GLU A 49 -14.95 8.48 -5.63
CA GLU A 49 -16.42 8.45 -5.55
C GLU A 49 -16.93 7.05 -5.14
N GLY A 50 -16.30 5.98 -5.67
CA GLY A 50 -16.60 4.61 -5.26
C GLY A 50 -16.32 4.39 -3.77
N PHE A 51 -15.19 4.89 -3.26
CA PHE A 51 -14.89 4.86 -1.82
C PHE A 51 -15.96 5.57 -0.99
N LYS A 52 -16.32 6.81 -1.34
CA LYS A 52 -17.37 7.57 -0.63
C LYS A 52 -18.72 6.84 -0.66
N LYS A 53 -19.04 6.20 -1.78
CA LYS A 53 -20.28 5.41 -1.92
C LYS A 53 -20.24 4.15 -1.03
N ALA A 54 -19.09 3.50 -0.89
CA ALA A 54 -18.92 2.37 0.02
C ALA A 54 -19.08 2.76 1.49
N LEU A 55 -18.56 3.93 1.90
CA LEU A 55 -18.81 4.47 3.25
C LEU A 55 -20.32 4.64 3.51
N LYS A 56 -21.07 5.18 2.55
CA LYS A 56 -22.53 5.33 2.65
C LYS A 56 -23.27 3.99 2.70
N LYS A 57 -22.66 2.91 2.15
CA LYS A 57 -23.21 1.56 2.14
C LYS A 57 -22.82 0.71 3.36
N GLY A 58 -22.03 1.25 4.31
CA GLY A 58 -21.77 0.59 5.58
C GLY A 58 -20.31 0.29 5.91
N VAL A 59 -19.33 0.64 5.07
CA VAL A 59 -17.92 0.57 5.49
C VAL A 59 -17.70 1.59 6.62
N PRO A 60 -17.25 1.17 7.82
CA PRO A 60 -17.09 2.09 8.94
C PRO A 60 -16.02 3.15 8.63
N ARG A 61 -16.41 4.40 8.76
CA ARG A 61 -15.59 5.55 8.39
C ARG A 61 -14.29 5.66 9.18
N GLU A 62 -14.36 5.31 10.47
CA GLU A 62 -13.26 5.43 11.43
C GLU A 62 -12.09 4.49 11.14
N ILE A 63 -12.33 3.41 10.39
CA ILE A 63 -11.31 2.44 9.99
C ILE A 63 -10.98 2.49 8.50
N ALA A 64 -11.79 3.22 7.73
CA ALA A 64 -11.57 3.38 6.29
C ALA A 64 -10.46 4.40 6.01
N GLY A 65 -9.61 4.10 5.04
CA GLY A 65 -8.52 4.97 4.63
C GLY A 65 -8.28 4.98 3.13
N LEU A 66 -7.52 5.96 2.68
CA LEU A 66 -7.09 6.15 1.30
C LEU A 66 -5.56 6.14 1.22
N LEU A 67 -5.02 5.67 0.09
CA LEU A 67 -3.63 5.91 -0.27
C LEU A 67 -3.61 6.47 -1.70
N VAL A 68 -3.22 7.72 -1.85
CA VAL A 68 -3.35 8.49 -3.10
C VAL A 68 -2.08 9.29 -3.35
N ASP A 69 -1.62 9.32 -4.60
CA ASP A 69 -0.52 10.19 -5.03
C ASP A 69 -0.99 11.63 -5.24
N GLU A 70 -0.05 12.53 -5.12
CA GLU A 70 -0.25 13.96 -5.31
C GLU A 70 -0.41 14.35 -6.79
N GLU A 71 0.38 13.74 -7.69
CA GLU A 71 0.47 14.16 -9.10
C GLU A 71 -0.89 14.14 -9.81
N PHE A 72 -1.71 13.10 -9.57
CA PHE A 72 -3.02 12.94 -10.21
C PHE A 72 -4.18 12.94 -9.22
N GLY A 73 -3.88 12.93 -7.92
CA GLY A 73 -4.88 12.85 -6.87
C GLY A 73 -4.97 14.08 -5.96
N ALA A 74 -4.31 15.21 -6.30
CA ALA A 74 -4.28 16.39 -5.45
C ALA A 74 -5.67 16.88 -4.99
N ASP A 75 -6.66 16.88 -5.90
CA ASP A 75 -8.04 17.28 -5.56
C ASP A 75 -8.70 16.29 -4.61
N VAL A 76 -8.42 14.98 -4.79
CA VAL A 76 -8.89 13.93 -3.88
C VAL A 76 -8.28 14.12 -2.50
N LEU A 77 -6.98 14.41 -2.40
CA LEU A 77 -6.29 14.65 -1.14
C LEU A 77 -6.86 15.86 -0.39
N ARG A 78 -7.10 16.97 -1.11
CA ARG A 78 -7.73 18.19 -0.53
C ARG A 78 -9.15 17.90 -0.02
N GLU A 79 -9.95 17.16 -0.79
CA GLU A 79 -11.30 16.78 -0.38
C GLU A 79 -11.28 15.80 0.80
N ALA A 80 -10.36 14.83 0.81
CA ALA A 80 -10.18 13.90 1.91
C ALA A 80 -9.80 14.62 3.21
N LYS A 81 -8.84 15.56 3.15
CA LYS A 81 -8.43 16.41 4.28
C LYS A 81 -9.62 17.22 4.80
N LYS A 82 -10.32 17.95 3.94
CA LYS A 82 -11.50 18.75 4.29
C LYS A 82 -12.60 17.91 4.92
N SER A 83 -12.73 16.68 4.49
CA SER A 83 -13.74 15.74 5.00
C SER A 83 -13.28 15.00 6.25
N GLY A 84 -12.06 15.18 6.76
CA GLY A 84 -11.53 14.46 7.92
C GLY A 84 -11.42 12.95 7.69
N LEU A 85 -11.11 12.52 6.47
CA LEU A 85 -10.85 11.12 6.15
C LEU A 85 -9.39 10.77 6.48
N THR A 86 -9.15 9.51 6.86
CA THR A 86 -7.79 8.98 6.98
C THR A 86 -7.20 8.79 5.59
N PHE A 87 -6.03 9.38 5.33
CA PHE A 87 -5.35 9.18 4.05
C PHE A 87 -3.82 9.18 4.19
N ALA A 88 -3.17 8.51 3.26
CA ALA A 88 -1.72 8.48 3.12
C ALA A 88 -1.29 9.02 1.75
N THR A 89 -0.09 9.60 1.69
CA THR A 89 0.55 10.06 0.44
C THR A 89 1.91 9.39 0.25
N PRO A 90 2.26 8.96 -0.97
CA PRO A 90 3.57 8.36 -1.27
C PRO A 90 4.63 9.44 -1.46
N MET A 91 5.82 9.20 -0.89
CA MET A 91 7.00 10.05 -1.07
C MET A 91 8.03 9.46 -2.04
N GLU A 92 7.85 8.19 -2.41
CA GLU A 92 8.76 7.51 -3.35
C GLU A 92 8.52 7.90 -4.80
N LYS A 93 9.57 7.92 -5.62
CA LYS A 93 9.48 7.92 -7.08
C LYS A 93 8.78 6.64 -7.55
N SER A 94 7.88 6.80 -8.51
CA SER A 94 7.16 5.67 -9.08
C SER A 94 7.99 4.91 -10.09
N GLY A 95 7.90 3.55 -10.06
CA GLY A 95 8.48 2.68 -11.08
C GLY A 95 9.98 2.44 -10.95
N GLN A 96 10.61 2.75 -9.81
CA GLN A 96 12.03 2.53 -9.58
C GLN A 96 12.28 1.29 -8.72
N ASP A 97 13.41 0.63 -8.94
CA ASP A 97 13.84 -0.51 -8.14
C ASP A 97 14.52 -0.05 -6.85
N GLU A 98 15.35 0.98 -6.91
CA GLU A 98 15.96 1.62 -5.74
C GLU A 98 15.05 2.75 -5.24
N PHE A 99 14.79 2.79 -3.93
CA PHE A 99 14.04 3.87 -3.32
C PHE A 99 14.75 5.21 -3.49
N ASP A 100 14.01 6.19 -4.01
CA ASP A 100 14.40 7.59 -4.06
C ASP A 100 13.16 8.47 -3.84
N PHE A 101 13.36 9.72 -3.40
CA PHE A 101 12.26 10.65 -3.19
C PHE A 101 11.71 11.21 -4.51
N GLU A 102 10.38 11.25 -4.66
CA GLU A 102 9.72 11.87 -5.81
C GLU A 102 10.08 13.36 -5.94
N TYR A 103 10.16 14.04 -4.79
CA TYR A 103 10.40 15.48 -4.70
C TYR A 103 11.80 15.83 -4.19
N GLY A 104 12.75 14.88 -4.20
CA GLY A 104 14.10 15.11 -3.69
C GLY A 104 14.09 15.63 -2.26
N GLU A 105 14.82 16.71 -2.00
CA GLU A 105 14.91 17.35 -0.67
C GLU A 105 13.66 18.16 -0.31
N ASP A 106 12.76 18.42 -1.27
CA ASP A 106 11.54 19.21 -1.06
C ASP A 106 10.39 18.36 -0.48
N TYR A 107 10.59 17.07 -0.20
CA TYR A 107 9.52 16.20 0.37
C TYR A 107 8.88 16.76 1.65
N PRO A 108 9.57 17.54 2.53
CA PRO A 108 8.94 18.15 3.69
C PRO A 108 7.83 19.13 3.33
N MET A 109 8.03 19.95 2.29
CA MET A 109 7.02 20.92 1.83
C MET A 109 5.77 20.22 1.29
N HIS A 110 5.93 19.09 0.58
CA HIS A 110 4.83 18.29 0.08
C HIS A 110 4.04 17.61 1.21
N ILE A 111 4.74 17.16 2.26
CA ILE A 111 4.09 16.63 3.47
C ILE A 111 3.27 17.72 4.15
N ASP A 112 3.80 18.94 4.27
CA ASP A 112 3.12 20.06 4.93
C ASP A 112 1.91 20.54 4.11
N GLU A 113 1.99 20.60 2.77
CA GLU A 113 0.91 21.05 1.90
C GLU A 113 -0.34 20.18 2.07
N PHE A 114 -0.18 18.85 1.95
CA PHE A 114 -1.30 17.94 2.03
C PHE A 114 -1.62 17.50 3.46
N ASP A 115 -0.66 17.53 4.36
CA ASP A 115 -0.79 17.15 5.77
C ASP A 115 -1.46 15.77 5.94
N PRO A 116 -0.93 14.69 5.32
CA PRO A 116 -1.54 13.38 5.35
C PRO A 116 -1.59 12.79 6.76
N THR A 117 -2.54 11.89 7.02
CA THR A 117 -2.59 11.13 8.27
C THR A 117 -1.36 10.22 8.42
N LEU A 118 -0.89 9.65 7.31
CA LEU A 118 0.31 8.82 7.23
C LEU A 118 1.15 9.22 6.01
N VAL A 119 2.45 9.26 6.17
CA VAL A 119 3.40 9.40 5.05
C VAL A 119 3.82 8.01 4.61
N LYS A 120 3.72 7.71 3.31
CA LYS A 120 3.99 6.37 2.79
C LYS A 120 5.26 6.34 1.96
N VAL A 121 5.98 5.22 2.04
CA VAL A 121 7.00 4.83 1.06
C VAL A 121 6.76 3.41 0.56
N LEU A 122 7.13 3.13 -0.70
CA LEU A 122 7.28 1.78 -1.23
C LEU A 122 8.76 1.50 -1.44
N VAL A 123 9.23 0.39 -0.88
CA VAL A 123 10.62 -0.03 -0.94
C VAL A 123 10.71 -1.47 -1.41
N ARG A 124 11.56 -1.72 -2.42
CA ARG A 124 11.97 -3.06 -2.81
C ARG A 124 13.26 -3.39 -2.07
N TYR A 125 13.16 -4.34 -1.14
CA TYR A 125 14.28 -4.68 -0.27
C TYR A 125 14.38 -6.20 -0.13
N ASN A 126 15.41 -6.81 -0.73
CA ASN A 126 15.72 -8.21 -0.50
C ASN A 126 17.00 -8.28 0.35
N PRO A 127 16.97 -8.89 1.56
CA PRO A 127 18.14 -9.00 2.44
C PRO A 127 19.34 -9.69 1.79
N GLU A 128 19.10 -10.58 0.82
CA GLU A 128 20.12 -11.30 0.06
C GLU A 128 20.37 -10.68 -1.34
N GLY A 129 19.83 -9.47 -1.60
CA GLY A 129 19.97 -8.74 -2.86
C GLY A 129 21.23 -7.89 -2.91
N ASP A 130 21.17 -6.79 -3.68
CA ASP A 130 22.27 -5.83 -3.78
C ASP A 130 22.46 -5.07 -2.46
N MET A 131 23.52 -5.42 -1.73
CA MET A 131 23.85 -4.82 -0.44
C MET A 131 24.14 -3.31 -0.54
N MET A 132 24.75 -2.85 -1.65
CA MET A 132 25.06 -1.43 -1.81
C MET A 132 23.80 -0.61 -2.10
N MET A 133 22.89 -1.15 -2.90
CA MET A 133 21.57 -0.55 -3.12
C MET A 133 20.78 -0.51 -1.81
N ASN A 134 20.74 -1.62 -1.07
CA ASN A 134 20.05 -1.69 0.21
C ASN A 134 20.61 -0.65 1.20
N LYS A 135 21.92 -0.48 1.29
CA LYS A 135 22.55 0.51 2.16
C LYS A 135 22.13 1.94 1.79
N ARG A 136 22.19 2.32 0.51
CA ARG A 136 21.75 3.66 0.07
C ARG A 136 20.27 3.92 0.34
N GLN A 137 19.43 2.89 0.17
CA GLN A 137 18.01 2.99 0.52
C GLN A 137 17.81 3.24 2.01
N LEU A 138 18.51 2.50 2.87
CA LEU A 138 18.43 2.63 4.32
C LEU A 138 18.85 4.03 4.79
N GLU A 139 19.93 4.60 4.25
CA GLU A 139 20.37 5.97 4.55
C GLU A 139 19.27 7.01 4.29
N ARG A 140 18.60 6.94 3.11
CA ARG A 140 17.48 7.83 2.76
C ARG A 140 16.24 7.59 3.64
N LEU A 141 15.91 6.34 3.89
CA LEU A 141 14.76 5.95 4.69
C LEU A 141 14.91 6.34 6.16
N ARG A 142 16.12 6.25 6.69
CA ARG A 142 16.43 6.72 8.04
C ARG A 142 16.23 8.21 8.16
N SER A 143 16.76 8.99 7.21
CA SER A 143 16.56 10.44 7.17
C SER A 143 15.06 10.80 7.18
N LEU A 144 14.24 10.12 6.37
CA LEU A 144 12.79 10.30 6.38
C LEU A 144 12.17 9.89 7.73
N SER A 145 12.57 8.74 8.27
CA SER A 145 12.06 8.25 9.56
C SER A 145 12.33 9.25 10.69
N ASP A 146 13.55 9.77 10.78
CA ASP A 146 13.96 10.77 11.77
C ASP A 146 13.14 12.07 11.61
N TYR A 147 12.97 12.53 10.37
CA TYR A 147 12.13 13.70 10.08
C TYR A 147 10.69 13.50 10.52
N LEU A 148 10.06 12.37 10.13
CA LEU A 148 8.68 12.08 10.50
C LEU A 148 8.48 11.95 12.01
N GLN A 149 9.46 11.39 12.73
CA GLN A 149 9.44 11.35 14.19
C GLN A 149 9.50 12.78 14.78
N SER A 150 10.36 13.65 14.25
CA SER A 150 10.52 15.04 14.74
C SER A 150 9.22 15.83 14.64
N ILE A 151 8.44 15.64 13.56
CA ILE A 151 7.15 16.30 13.33
C ILE A 151 5.95 15.48 13.82
N ARG A 152 6.20 14.31 14.46
CA ARG A 152 5.18 13.39 14.97
C ARG A 152 4.19 12.87 13.92
N LYS A 153 4.64 12.73 12.69
CA LYS A 153 3.85 12.23 11.57
C LYS A 153 3.98 10.70 11.45
N PRO A 154 2.87 9.94 11.41
CA PRO A 154 2.92 8.49 11.26
C PRO A 154 3.51 8.04 9.92
N PHE A 155 4.33 6.99 9.97
CA PHE A 155 5.05 6.41 8.85
C PHE A 155 4.43 5.07 8.42
N LEU A 156 3.95 4.98 7.17
CA LEU A 156 3.45 3.78 6.51
C LEU A 156 4.53 3.24 5.56
N PHE A 157 5.12 2.12 5.90
CA PHE A 157 6.22 1.52 5.13
C PHE A 157 5.72 0.34 4.31
N GLU A 158 5.65 0.48 2.99
CA GLU A 158 5.31 -0.60 2.08
C GLU A 158 6.58 -1.35 1.67
N LEU A 159 6.70 -2.59 2.16
CA LEU A 159 7.81 -3.48 1.87
C LEU A 159 7.41 -4.51 0.80
N LEU A 160 8.18 -4.55 -0.28
CA LEU A 160 8.17 -5.63 -1.27
C LEU A 160 9.52 -6.35 -1.22
N VAL A 161 9.48 -7.68 -1.27
CA VAL A 161 10.69 -8.51 -1.29
C VAL A 161 10.77 -9.26 -2.63
N PRO A 162 11.28 -8.62 -3.68
CA PRO A 162 11.43 -9.27 -4.98
C PRO A 162 12.47 -10.37 -4.92
N ALA A 163 12.21 -11.49 -5.61
CA ALA A 163 13.17 -12.58 -5.69
C ALA A 163 14.42 -12.17 -6.49
N THR A 164 15.59 -12.61 -6.03
CA THR A 164 16.79 -12.62 -6.86
C THR A 164 16.73 -13.79 -7.85
N GLU A 165 17.51 -13.73 -8.95
CA GLU A 165 17.61 -14.84 -9.89
C GLU A 165 18.02 -16.16 -9.23
N LYS A 166 18.95 -16.08 -8.26
CA LYS A 166 19.41 -17.26 -7.49
C LYS A 166 18.27 -17.86 -6.65
N GLN A 167 17.42 -17.02 -6.04
CA GLN A 167 16.28 -17.48 -5.27
C GLN A 167 15.21 -18.08 -6.15
N LEU A 168 14.91 -17.48 -7.30
CA LEU A 168 14.00 -18.06 -8.29
C LEU A 168 14.51 -19.40 -8.82
N SER A 169 15.79 -19.51 -9.15
CA SER A 169 16.40 -20.76 -9.58
C SER A 169 16.25 -21.86 -8.51
N LYS A 170 16.51 -21.55 -7.24
CA LYS A 170 16.31 -22.48 -6.12
C LYS A 170 14.84 -22.89 -5.92
N ALA A 171 13.91 -22.01 -6.25
CA ALA A 171 12.47 -22.28 -6.25
C ALA A 171 11.97 -22.99 -7.54
N GLY A 172 12.88 -23.59 -8.32
CA GLY A 172 12.53 -24.26 -9.57
C GLY A 172 12.04 -23.35 -10.67
N GLY A 173 12.38 -22.05 -10.64
CA GLY A 173 11.89 -21.03 -11.58
C GLY A 173 10.46 -20.56 -11.26
N SER A 174 9.82 -21.09 -10.22
CA SER A 174 8.44 -20.78 -9.86
C SER A 174 8.38 -19.60 -8.91
N LYS A 175 7.73 -18.52 -9.36
CA LYS A 175 7.42 -17.36 -8.53
C LYS A 175 6.46 -17.73 -7.39
N GLU A 176 5.49 -18.60 -7.66
CA GLU A 176 4.54 -19.07 -6.66
C GLU A 176 5.24 -19.82 -5.51
N THR A 177 6.19 -20.72 -5.85
CA THR A 177 7.01 -21.42 -4.86
C THR A 177 7.85 -20.44 -4.05
N TYR A 178 8.47 -19.44 -4.72
CA TYR A 178 9.19 -18.38 -4.00
C TYR A 178 8.28 -17.62 -3.04
N ASP A 179 7.11 -17.20 -3.50
CA ASP A 179 6.17 -16.41 -2.71
C ASP A 179 5.65 -17.17 -1.49
N ARG A 180 5.47 -18.49 -1.60
CA ARG A 180 4.96 -19.34 -0.52
C ARG A 180 6.05 -19.79 0.46
N GLU A 181 7.23 -20.20 -0.04
CA GLU A 181 8.21 -20.94 0.78
C GLU A 181 9.43 -20.09 1.19
N VAL A 182 9.76 -19.06 0.41
CA VAL A 182 11.01 -18.30 0.59
C VAL A 182 10.73 -16.87 1.08
N ARG A 183 9.84 -16.16 0.40
CA ARG A 183 9.54 -14.75 0.66
C ARG A 183 9.12 -14.45 2.11
N PRO A 184 8.29 -15.25 2.81
CA PRO A 184 7.88 -14.91 4.17
C PRO A 184 9.05 -14.76 5.13
N LYS A 185 10.05 -15.62 5.05
CA LYS A 185 11.26 -15.57 5.89
C LYS A 185 12.14 -14.36 5.54
N LEU A 186 12.30 -14.09 4.24
CA LEU A 186 13.04 -12.92 3.76
C LEU A 186 12.36 -11.61 4.15
N MET A 187 11.03 -11.57 4.19
CA MET A 187 10.27 -10.40 4.61
C MET A 187 10.51 -10.08 6.09
N VAL A 188 10.51 -11.09 6.96
CA VAL A 188 10.86 -10.91 8.38
C VAL A 188 12.30 -10.42 8.53
N GLU A 189 13.24 -10.99 7.79
CA GLU A 189 14.64 -10.57 7.80
C GLU A 189 14.84 -9.15 7.25
N ALA A 190 14.12 -8.78 6.18
CA ALA A 190 14.11 -7.42 5.65
C ALA A 190 13.63 -6.41 6.70
N MET A 191 12.50 -6.70 7.36
CA MET A 191 11.99 -5.87 8.44
C MET A 191 13.01 -5.72 9.58
N ARG A 192 13.70 -6.81 9.93
CA ARG A 192 14.74 -6.79 10.95
C ARG A 192 15.87 -5.84 10.57
N GLN A 193 16.43 -5.97 9.36
CA GLN A 193 17.53 -5.12 8.89
C GLN A 193 17.12 -3.64 8.81
N ILE A 194 15.91 -3.34 8.33
CA ILE A 194 15.37 -1.99 8.25
C ILE A 194 15.24 -1.38 9.66
N GLN A 195 14.76 -2.14 10.65
CA GLN A 195 14.65 -1.69 12.03
C GLN A 195 16.02 -1.55 12.71
N ASP A 196 16.99 -2.44 12.43
CA ASP A 196 18.35 -2.38 12.96
C ASP A 196 19.08 -1.12 12.50
N ASP A 197 18.75 -0.61 11.30
CA ASP A 197 19.30 0.65 10.77
C ASP A 197 18.58 1.91 11.34
N GLY A 198 17.60 1.73 12.22
CA GLY A 198 16.91 2.84 12.90
C GLY A 198 15.72 3.41 12.13
N VAL A 199 15.22 2.72 11.12
CA VAL A 199 13.96 3.09 10.44
C VAL A 199 12.78 2.57 11.25
N GLU A 200 11.88 3.47 11.66
CA GLU A 200 10.81 3.20 12.64
C GLU A 200 9.39 3.40 12.05
N PRO A 201 8.87 2.45 11.27
CA PRO A 201 7.50 2.51 10.77
C PRO A 201 6.46 2.40 11.88
N ASN A 202 5.40 3.20 11.77
CA ASN A 202 4.22 3.06 12.61
C ASN A 202 3.26 1.98 12.07
N VAL A 203 3.24 1.80 10.74
CA VAL A 203 2.47 0.77 10.06
C VAL A 203 3.33 0.13 8.98
N TRP A 204 3.45 -1.18 9.03
CA TRP A 204 4.03 -1.98 7.96
C TRP A 204 2.93 -2.39 6.97
N LYS A 205 3.12 -2.08 5.70
CA LYS A 205 2.29 -2.58 4.60
C LYS A 205 3.09 -3.66 3.88
N VAL A 206 2.68 -4.90 4.03
CA VAL A 206 3.47 -6.07 3.58
C VAL A 206 2.66 -6.99 2.67
N GLU A 207 3.37 -7.75 1.85
CA GLU A 207 2.78 -8.77 1.00
C GLU A 207 2.11 -9.85 1.86
N GLY A 208 0.91 -10.27 1.43
CA GLY A 208 0.17 -11.31 2.15
C GLY A 208 0.91 -12.65 2.20
N VAL A 209 0.60 -13.44 3.21
CA VAL A 209 1.10 -14.80 3.41
C VAL A 209 -0.07 -15.75 3.63
N GLU A 210 0.12 -17.03 3.30
CA GLU A 210 -0.93 -18.05 3.38
C GLU A 210 -0.93 -18.78 4.73
N GLU A 211 0.25 -18.85 5.37
CA GLU A 211 0.40 -19.58 6.62
C GLU A 211 0.25 -18.63 7.84
N PRO A 212 -0.62 -18.97 8.82
CA PRO A 212 -0.76 -18.20 10.05
C PRO A 212 0.55 -18.03 10.85
N ALA A 213 1.45 -19.02 10.76
CA ALA A 213 2.75 -18.97 11.41
C ALA A 213 3.63 -17.85 10.83
N ASP A 214 3.64 -17.68 9.50
CA ASP A 214 4.38 -16.63 8.82
C ASP A 214 3.81 -15.25 9.15
N ALA A 215 2.48 -15.12 9.13
CA ALA A 215 1.80 -13.88 9.52
C ALA A 215 2.13 -13.50 10.99
N THR A 216 2.18 -14.49 11.89
CA THR A 216 2.57 -14.29 13.28
C THR A 216 4.04 -13.85 13.40
N ALA A 217 4.94 -14.43 12.59
CA ALA A 217 6.36 -14.06 12.58
C ALA A 217 6.57 -12.60 12.14
N VAL A 218 5.81 -12.15 11.12
CA VAL A 218 5.81 -10.75 10.66
C VAL A 218 5.39 -9.80 11.78
N VAL A 219 4.30 -10.11 12.50
CA VAL A 219 3.84 -9.27 13.61
C VAL A 219 4.85 -9.25 14.75
N LYS A 220 5.43 -10.41 15.11
CA LYS A 220 6.47 -10.48 16.14
C LYS A 220 7.67 -9.60 15.77
N GLN A 221 8.08 -9.59 14.50
CA GLN A 221 9.15 -8.73 14.03
C GLN A 221 8.75 -7.25 14.07
N ALA A 222 7.54 -6.90 13.66
CA ALA A 222 7.03 -5.53 13.75
C ALA A 222 7.03 -5.00 15.20
N TRP A 223 6.88 -5.88 16.19
CA TRP A 223 6.84 -5.56 17.62
C TRP A 223 8.16 -5.75 18.35
N ARG A 224 9.22 -6.16 17.67
CA ARG A 224 10.53 -6.36 18.28
C ARG A 224 10.94 -5.11 19.09
N ASP A 225 11.58 -5.34 20.23
CA ASP A 225 12.06 -4.30 21.16
C ASP A 225 10.94 -3.38 21.70
N GLY A 226 9.71 -3.92 21.82
CA GLY A 226 8.57 -3.19 22.40
C GLY A 226 7.88 -2.20 21.47
N ARG A 227 8.18 -2.24 20.17
CA ARG A 227 7.52 -1.40 19.16
C ARG A 227 6.00 -1.63 19.12
N LYS A 228 5.24 -0.60 18.76
CA LYS A 228 3.76 -0.60 18.69
C LYS A 228 3.25 -0.40 17.26
N ALA A 229 3.95 -0.98 16.29
CA ALA A 229 3.59 -0.88 14.89
C ALA A 229 2.40 -1.81 14.53
N GLY A 230 1.47 -1.31 13.71
CA GLY A 230 0.46 -2.13 13.06
C GLY A 230 0.99 -2.77 11.79
N VAL A 231 0.34 -3.84 11.33
CA VAL A 231 0.63 -4.46 10.03
C VAL A 231 -0.63 -4.45 9.18
N VAL A 232 -0.53 -4.05 7.91
CA VAL A 232 -1.61 -4.17 6.92
C VAL A 232 -1.17 -5.02 5.74
N THR A 233 -2.07 -5.85 5.25
CA THR A 233 -1.82 -6.74 4.11
C THR A 233 -2.03 -5.99 2.79
N LEU A 234 -1.07 -6.01 1.88
CA LEU A 234 -1.21 -5.48 0.53
C LEU A 234 -1.68 -6.55 -0.47
N GLY A 235 -2.36 -6.11 -1.52
CA GLY A 235 -2.93 -7.02 -2.54
C GLY A 235 -1.99 -7.34 -3.71
N ARG A 236 -0.86 -6.64 -3.88
CA ARG A 236 0.13 -6.78 -4.96
C ARG A 236 -0.43 -6.77 -6.41
N GLY A 237 -1.75 -6.67 -6.57
CA GLY A 237 -2.46 -6.79 -7.85
C GLY A 237 -2.66 -8.24 -8.27
N GLU A 238 -2.62 -9.15 -7.33
CA GLU A 238 -2.99 -10.55 -7.49
C GLU A 238 -4.51 -10.73 -7.71
N SER A 239 -4.94 -11.95 -8.00
CA SER A 239 -6.35 -12.28 -8.16
C SER A 239 -7.16 -11.94 -6.92
N LYS A 240 -8.45 -11.78 -7.08
CA LYS A 240 -9.37 -11.50 -5.98
C LYS A 240 -9.34 -12.62 -4.94
N GLU A 241 -9.30 -13.86 -5.39
CA GLU A 241 -9.28 -15.07 -4.58
C GLU A 241 -8.01 -15.14 -3.73
N GLN A 242 -6.86 -14.84 -4.33
CA GLN A 242 -5.58 -14.84 -3.63
C GLN A 242 -5.54 -13.76 -2.53
N VAL A 243 -5.98 -12.55 -2.86
CA VAL A 243 -6.06 -11.46 -1.86
C VAL A 243 -7.02 -11.83 -0.74
N GLN A 244 -8.19 -12.41 -1.05
CA GLN A 244 -9.15 -12.85 -0.03
C GLN A 244 -8.54 -13.92 0.90
N THR A 245 -7.76 -14.85 0.37
CA THR A 245 -7.04 -15.85 1.17
C THR A 245 -6.10 -15.18 2.17
N TRP A 246 -5.28 -14.25 1.72
CA TRP A 246 -4.38 -13.50 2.60
C TRP A 246 -5.11 -12.67 3.67
N LEU A 247 -6.25 -12.07 3.31
CA LEU A 247 -7.04 -11.29 4.27
C LEU A 247 -7.69 -12.18 5.33
N LYS A 248 -8.16 -13.38 4.96
CA LYS A 248 -8.70 -14.35 5.92
C LYS A 248 -7.65 -14.81 6.93
N VAL A 249 -6.41 -15.04 6.49
CA VAL A 249 -5.29 -15.33 7.39
C VAL A 249 -5.00 -14.12 8.27
N GLY A 250 -4.79 -12.95 7.66
CA GLY A 250 -4.42 -11.73 8.37
C GLY A 250 -5.43 -11.29 9.43
N ALA A 251 -6.73 -11.37 9.14
CA ALA A 251 -7.79 -10.97 10.06
C ALA A 251 -7.77 -11.75 11.40
N LYS A 252 -7.23 -12.96 11.38
CA LYS A 252 -7.14 -13.83 12.56
C LYS A 252 -5.87 -13.59 13.41
N ILE A 253 -4.93 -12.80 12.93
CA ILE A 253 -3.64 -12.58 13.61
C ILE A 253 -3.65 -11.25 14.37
N PRO A 254 -3.47 -11.25 15.72
CA PRO A 254 -3.29 -10.02 16.49
C PRO A 254 -2.12 -9.20 15.96
N GLY A 255 -2.36 -7.90 15.72
CA GLY A 255 -1.33 -7.00 15.19
C GLY A 255 -1.41 -6.79 13.67
N ILE A 256 -2.07 -7.68 12.92
CA ILE A 256 -2.54 -7.34 11.59
C ILE A 256 -3.84 -6.56 11.76
N ILE A 257 -3.79 -5.28 11.37
CA ILE A 257 -4.82 -4.28 11.69
C ILE A 257 -5.73 -3.96 10.49
N GLY A 258 -5.50 -4.57 9.34
CA GLY A 258 -6.29 -4.31 8.15
C GLY A 258 -5.58 -4.66 6.85
N PHE A 259 -5.97 -3.95 5.82
CA PHE A 259 -5.42 -4.13 4.48
C PHE A 259 -5.18 -2.79 3.75
N ALA A 260 -4.35 -2.84 2.73
CA ALA A 260 -4.19 -1.77 1.75
C ALA A 260 -4.24 -2.38 0.34
N VAL A 261 -5.44 -2.47 -0.22
CA VAL A 261 -5.72 -3.13 -1.51
C VAL A 261 -6.13 -2.07 -2.54
N GLY A 262 -5.62 -2.20 -3.75
CA GLY A 262 -5.84 -1.23 -4.81
C GLY A 262 -6.40 -1.86 -6.09
N ARG A 263 -5.53 -2.29 -7.00
CA ARG A 263 -5.88 -2.76 -8.34
C ARG A 263 -6.98 -3.83 -8.35
N THR A 264 -6.93 -4.77 -7.44
CA THR A 264 -7.96 -5.81 -7.30
C THR A 264 -9.37 -5.25 -7.05
N ILE A 265 -9.47 -4.03 -6.51
CA ILE A 265 -10.76 -3.34 -6.25
C ILE A 265 -11.20 -2.53 -7.46
N PHE A 266 -10.32 -1.72 -8.05
CA PHE A 266 -10.72 -0.69 -9.01
C PHE A 266 -10.37 -0.98 -10.48
N TRP A 267 -9.43 -1.90 -10.74
CA TRP A 267 -8.86 -2.05 -12.08
C TRP A 267 -9.88 -2.48 -13.12
N GLU A 268 -10.59 -3.56 -12.86
CA GLU A 268 -11.58 -4.11 -13.79
C GLU A 268 -12.75 -3.12 -14.07
N PRO A 269 -13.39 -2.50 -13.04
CA PRO A 269 -14.39 -1.46 -13.27
C PRO A 269 -13.93 -0.32 -14.17
N LEU A 270 -12.70 0.18 -13.96
CA LEU A 270 -12.15 1.25 -14.78
C LEU A 270 -11.80 0.79 -16.20
N ALA A 271 -11.31 -0.44 -16.36
CA ALA A 271 -11.02 -1.02 -17.68
C ALA A 271 -12.31 -1.23 -18.50
N GLU A 272 -13.38 -1.70 -17.87
CA GLU A 272 -14.69 -1.83 -18.51
C GLU A 272 -15.28 -0.48 -18.92
N TYR A 273 -15.18 0.54 -18.06
CA TYR A 273 -15.57 1.90 -18.39
C TYR A 273 -14.76 2.44 -19.57
N ARG A 274 -13.43 2.27 -19.54
CA ARG A 274 -12.56 2.70 -20.64
C ARG A 274 -12.89 2.02 -21.97
N ALA A 275 -13.30 0.75 -21.92
CA ALA A 275 -13.72 -0.01 -23.10
C ALA A 275 -15.16 0.30 -23.56
N GLY A 276 -15.86 1.23 -22.90
CA GLY A 276 -17.25 1.57 -23.22
C GLY A 276 -18.26 0.46 -22.92
N LYS A 277 -17.88 -0.54 -22.09
CA LYS A 277 -18.76 -1.66 -21.71
C LYS A 277 -19.77 -1.26 -20.63
N ILE A 278 -19.42 -0.32 -19.80
CA ILE A 278 -20.26 0.24 -18.73
C ILE A 278 -20.11 1.75 -18.71
N ASP A 279 -21.10 2.45 -18.17
CA ASP A 279 -21.01 3.89 -17.93
C ASP A 279 -20.20 4.22 -16.66
N LYS A 280 -20.00 5.53 -16.45
CA LYS A 280 -19.22 6.04 -15.33
C LYS A 280 -19.82 5.66 -13.98
N ASP A 281 -21.13 5.76 -13.83
CA ASP A 281 -21.82 5.51 -12.57
C ASP A 281 -21.78 4.02 -12.22
N ALA A 282 -21.93 3.14 -13.20
CA ALA A 282 -21.77 1.70 -13.03
C ALA A 282 -20.33 1.33 -12.61
N ALA A 283 -19.31 2.00 -13.17
CA ALA A 283 -17.92 1.77 -12.76
C ALA A 283 -17.69 2.20 -11.31
N ILE A 284 -18.19 3.36 -10.91
CA ILE A 284 -18.13 3.85 -9.52
C ILE A 284 -18.83 2.87 -8.57
N ASP A 285 -20.01 2.36 -8.97
CA ASP A 285 -20.76 1.38 -8.18
C ASP A 285 -20.00 0.06 -8.00
N LYS A 286 -19.36 -0.44 -9.05
CA LYS A 286 -18.53 -1.64 -8.96
C LYS A 286 -17.32 -1.44 -8.05
N VAL A 287 -16.64 -0.30 -8.10
CA VAL A 287 -15.56 0.04 -7.16
C VAL A 287 -16.06 0.04 -5.72
N ALA A 288 -17.23 0.66 -5.48
CA ALA A 288 -17.85 0.69 -4.15
C ALA A 288 -18.20 -0.72 -3.64
N GLN A 289 -18.79 -1.55 -4.49
CA GLN A 289 -19.15 -2.93 -4.15
C GLN A 289 -17.91 -3.79 -3.84
N ASN A 290 -16.87 -3.65 -4.65
CA ASN A 290 -15.63 -4.39 -4.44
C ASN A 290 -14.96 -4.00 -3.11
N TYR A 291 -14.85 -2.68 -2.81
CA TYR A 291 -14.26 -2.22 -1.56
C TYR A 291 -15.10 -2.63 -0.35
N LEU A 292 -16.43 -2.53 -0.43
CA LEU A 292 -17.35 -3.03 0.60
C LEU A 292 -17.15 -4.53 0.83
N GLY A 293 -17.09 -5.33 -0.25
CA GLY A 293 -16.91 -6.78 -0.15
C GLY A 293 -15.60 -7.19 0.53
N PHE A 294 -14.50 -6.49 0.28
CA PHE A 294 -13.22 -6.72 0.99
C PHE A 294 -13.31 -6.28 2.47
N SER A 295 -14.01 -5.17 2.74
CA SER A 295 -14.21 -4.67 4.10
C SER A 295 -15.06 -5.63 4.93
N ASP A 296 -16.16 -6.11 4.36
CA ASP A 296 -17.05 -7.09 5.00
C ASP A 296 -16.33 -8.42 5.26
N LEU A 297 -15.56 -8.91 4.28
CA LEU A 297 -14.72 -10.10 4.46
C LEU A 297 -13.81 -9.94 5.68
N TRP A 298 -13.05 -8.85 5.74
CA TRP A 298 -12.14 -8.57 6.85
C TRP A 298 -12.86 -8.53 8.20
N LEU A 299 -13.94 -7.77 8.28
CA LEU A 299 -14.69 -7.60 9.53
C LEU A 299 -15.35 -8.91 10.00
N ASN A 300 -15.85 -9.73 9.08
CA ASN A 300 -16.48 -11.02 9.42
C ASN A 300 -15.43 -12.04 9.88
N GLU A 301 -14.29 -12.16 9.19
CA GLU A 301 -13.22 -13.05 9.60
C GLU A 301 -12.61 -12.65 10.95
N LYS A 302 -12.54 -11.35 11.24
CA LYS A 302 -12.05 -10.85 12.52
C LYS A 302 -13.00 -11.16 13.68
N LYS A 303 -14.31 -11.11 13.45
CA LYS A 303 -15.32 -11.47 14.48
C LYS A 303 -15.28 -12.95 14.85
N SER A 304 -14.78 -13.80 13.94
CA SER A 304 -14.64 -15.25 14.16
C SER A 304 -13.38 -15.64 14.93
N ARG A 305 -12.57 -14.67 15.35
CA ARG A 305 -11.35 -14.80 16.14
C ARG A 305 -11.69 -14.80 17.64
#